data_c8e323db5d14ae6eaf4a2d2db4319f91
#
_entry.id   c8e323db5d14ae6eaf4a2d2db4319f91
#
_cell.length_a   1.000
_cell.length_b   1.000
_cell.length_c   1.000
_cell.angle_alpha   90.00
_cell.angle_beta   90.00
_cell.angle_gamma   90.00
#
_symmetry.space_group_name_H-M   'P 1'
#
loop_
_entity.id
_entity.type
_entity.pdbx_description
1 polymer ?
#
loop_
_entity_poly.entity_id
_entity_poly.type
_entity_poly.pdbx_seq_one_letter_code
_entity_poly.pdbx_strand_id
1 'polypeptide(L)'
;MKYTTLGRTGVTVSRLCLGCMSYGTPEWRPWVLDEKAAQPFFRRAIEAGINFFDTADMYSLGVSEEVTGRALRAYARSEEIILATKVNFPMSSGPNMGGLSRKHVVQACEASLKRLGVSTIDLYQIHRFDPAVPLDETLLALDLLVRQGKVRFIGASSGPAFRFAKALALSDAKGFARFASMQNHYNLLYREEEREMLPLCAEEGIGVLPWSPLARGLLAGTRASAKDAATTTRGATDDYTGKLYDAPSDEDVIAAVRKVAQGRGCPPAAVALAWLLSRPAVTAPIVGATKLEHLETALSALDVTLTADEIGALEAPSVSYTHLTLPTNREV
;
A
#
# COMPACT_ATOMS: atom_id res chain seq x y z
N MET A 1 18.42 -7.81 -1.47
CA MET A 1 17.35 -6.80 -1.59
C MET A 1 17.70 -5.79 -2.67
N LYS A 2 16.70 -5.26 -3.40
CA LYS A 2 16.86 -4.13 -4.32
C LYS A 2 16.26 -2.89 -3.68
N TYR A 3 16.83 -1.71 -3.96
CA TYR A 3 16.38 -0.43 -3.40
C TYR A 3 16.04 0.57 -4.50
N THR A 4 15.26 1.58 -4.16
CA THR A 4 14.90 2.72 -5.01
C THR A 4 14.65 3.95 -4.14
N THR A 5 14.38 5.09 -4.74
CA THR A 5 13.98 6.30 -3.99
C THR A 5 12.46 6.36 -3.81
N LEU A 6 12.02 6.87 -2.66
CA LEU A 6 10.62 7.19 -2.42
C LEU A 6 10.27 8.51 -3.15
N GLY A 7 9.71 8.40 -4.34
CA GLY A 7 9.43 9.56 -5.17
C GLY A 7 10.67 10.47 -5.33
N ARG A 8 10.49 11.78 -5.18
CA ARG A 8 11.55 12.81 -5.29
C ARG A 8 12.20 13.18 -3.96
N THR A 9 12.01 12.38 -2.90
CA THR A 9 12.48 12.71 -1.54
C THR A 9 13.99 12.51 -1.34
N GLY A 10 14.63 11.72 -2.20
CA GLY A 10 16.00 11.25 -1.99
C GLY A 10 16.13 10.13 -0.95
N VAL A 11 15.04 9.74 -0.29
CA VAL A 11 15.04 8.65 0.69
C VAL A 11 15.06 7.29 0.00
N THR A 12 15.98 6.43 0.43
CA THR A 12 16.15 5.08 -0.11
C THR A 12 15.22 4.09 0.60
N VAL A 13 14.38 3.41 -0.15
CA VAL A 13 13.47 2.36 0.33
C VAL A 13 13.70 1.05 -0.42
N SER A 14 13.46 -0.06 0.27
CA SER A 14 13.43 -1.39 -0.36
C SER A 14 12.30 -1.49 -1.39
N ARG A 15 12.52 -2.26 -2.46
CA ARG A 15 11.52 -2.49 -3.51
C ARG A 15 10.31 -3.30 -3.04
N LEU A 16 10.30 -3.75 -1.79
CA LEU A 16 9.15 -4.30 -1.08
C LEU A 16 8.96 -3.54 0.23
N CYS A 17 7.70 -3.28 0.59
CA CYS A 17 7.30 -2.72 1.88
C CYS A 17 6.58 -3.79 2.69
N LEU A 18 6.96 -4.00 3.97
CA LEU A 18 6.22 -4.89 4.85
C LEU A 18 4.95 -4.19 5.35
N GLY A 19 3.78 -4.73 4.97
CA GLY A 19 2.47 -4.27 5.45
C GLY A 19 2.10 -4.89 6.79
N CYS A 20 1.98 -4.05 7.82
CA CYS A 20 1.80 -4.47 9.20
C CYS A 20 0.31 -4.63 9.62
N MET A 21 -0.65 -4.50 8.69
CA MET A 21 -2.07 -4.73 8.99
C MET A 21 -2.35 -6.15 9.51
N SER A 22 -1.46 -7.10 9.21
CA SER A 22 -1.55 -8.50 9.66
C SER A 22 -1.03 -8.73 11.08
N TYR A 23 -0.52 -7.70 11.75
CA TYR A 23 0.11 -7.80 13.08
C TYR A 23 -0.57 -6.85 14.06
N GLY A 24 -1.08 -7.39 15.17
CA GLY A 24 -1.84 -6.61 16.14
C GLY A 24 -2.58 -7.49 17.12
N THR A 25 -3.92 -7.51 17.07
CA THR A 25 -4.74 -8.36 17.92
C THR A 25 -5.77 -9.17 17.12
N PRO A 26 -5.87 -10.51 17.34
CA PRO A 26 -6.85 -11.37 16.69
C PRO A 26 -8.30 -10.99 16.99
N GLU A 27 -8.57 -10.28 18.09
CA GLU A 27 -9.90 -9.77 18.45
C GLU A 27 -10.41 -8.75 17.41
N TRP A 28 -9.52 -8.03 16.74
CA TRP A 28 -9.89 -7.12 15.67
C TRP A 28 -10.28 -7.89 14.40
N ARG A 29 -9.50 -8.90 14.02
CA ARG A 29 -9.78 -9.78 12.89
C ARG A 29 -9.12 -11.15 13.10
N PRO A 30 -9.81 -12.28 12.87
CA PRO A 30 -9.30 -13.62 13.19
C PRO A 30 -7.98 -14.02 12.51
N TRP A 31 -7.60 -13.35 11.42
CA TRP A 31 -6.37 -13.63 10.68
C TRP A 31 -5.18 -12.74 11.09
N VAL A 32 -5.40 -11.81 12.00
CA VAL A 32 -4.32 -10.96 12.52
C VAL A 32 -3.51 -11.75 13.54
N LEU A 33 -2.20 -11.69 13.42
CA LEU A 33 -1.25 -12.32 14.32
C LEU A 33 -1.00 -11.40 15.52
N ASP A 34 -0.94 -12.00 16.72
CA ASP A 34 -0.51 -11.30 17.91
C ASP A 34 0.98 -10.92 17.85
N GLU A 35 1.44 -10.18 18.83
CA GLU A 35 2.82 -9.68 18.87
C GLU A 35 3.84 -10.82 18.83
N LYS A 36 3.64 -11.91 19.59
CA LYS A 36 4.56 -13.04 19.64
C LYS A 36 4.66 -13.74 18.29
N ALA A 37 3.54 -13.99 17.65
CA ALA A 37 3.48 -14.63 16.33
C ALA A 37 4.00 -13.71 15.21
N ALA A 38 3.95 -12.38 15.38
CA ALA A 38 4.44 -11.41 14.42
C ALA A 38 5.97 -11.25 14.40
N GLN A 39 6.67 -11.48 15.52
CA GLN A 39 8.11 -11.25 15.66
C GLN A 39 8.97 -11.91 14.55
N PRO A 40 8.74 -13.16 14.14
CA PRO A 40 9.53 -13.80 13.09
C PRO A 40 9.48 -13.06 11.74
N PHE A 41 8.34 -12.42 11.42
CA PHE A 41 8.16 -11.70 10.17
C PHE A 41 8.98 -10.40 10.14
N PHE A 42 8.98 -9.64 11.23
CA PHE A 42 9.81 -8.44 11.34
C PHE A 42 11.28 -8.78 11.25
N ARG A 43 11.74 -9.77 12.04
CA ARG A 43 13.12 -10.23 12.01
C ARG A 43 13.51 -10.64 10.59
N ARG A 44 12.73 -11.51 9.96
CA ARG A 44 13.04 -12.02 8.62
C ARG A 44 13.04 -10.94 7.55
N ALA A 45 12.10 -9.99 7.64
CA ALA A 45 12.05 -8.85 6.72
C ALA A 45 13.32 -7.99 6.81
N ILE A 46 13.75 -7.66 8.03
CA ILE A 46 14.96 -6.88 8.30
C ILE A 46 16.20 -7.63 7.84
N GLU A 47 16.34 -8.92 8.15
CA GLU A 47 17.44 -9.78 7.70
C GLU A 47 17.52 -9.87 6.16
N ALA A 48 16.36 -9.82 5.47
CA ALA A 48 16.30 -9.77 4.01
C ALA A 48 16.62 -8.39 3.42
N GLY A 49 16.78 -7.36 4.26
CA GLY A 49 17.07 -5.98 3.86
C GLY A 49 15.82 -5.15 3.53
N ILE A 50 14.61 -5.58 3.94
CA ILE A 50 13.45 -4.69 3.90
C ILE A 50 13.67 -3.60 4.94
N ASN A 51 13.64 -2.35 4.49
CA ASN A 51 13.77 -1.17 5.34
C ASN A 51 12.50 -0.30 5.34
N PHE A 52 11.43 -0.72 4.69
CA PHE A 52 10.19 0.03 4.58
C PHE A 52 9.03 -0.74 5.21
N PHE A 53 8.35 -0.11 6.19
CA PHE A 53 7.30 -0.71 7.00
C PHE A 53 6.07 0.20 7.01
N ASP A 54 4.89 -0.36 6.73
CA ASP A 54 3.64 0.38 6.61
C ASP A 54 2.60 -0.15 7.61
N THR A 55 2.11 0.71 8.50
CA THR A 55 1.01 0.45 9.41
C THR A 55 -0.08 1.52 9.29
N ALA A 56 -1.03 1.59 10.22
CA ALA A 56 -2.02 2.65 10.36
C ALA A 56 -2.56 2.69 11.80
N ASP A 57 -3.05 3.85 12.23
CA ASP A 57 -3.70 4.03 13.52
C ASP A 57 -4.88 3.07 13.72
N MET A 58 -5.72 2.90 12.69
CA MET A 58 -6.90 2.06 12.76
C MET A 58 -6.63 0.55 12.75
N TYR A 59 -5.41 0.10 12.40
CA TYR A 59 -5.10 -1.34 12.38
C TYR A 59 -5.04 -1.89 13.81
N SER A 60 -5.96 -2.80 14.11
CA SER A 60 -6.19 -3.29 15.48
C SER A 60 -6.36 -2.15 16.50
N LEU A 61 -6.96 -1.03 16.08
CA LEU A 61 -7.18 0.17 16.91
C LEU A 61 -5.92 0.65 17.63
N GLY A 62 -4.80 0.70 16.89
CA GLY A 62 -3.51 1.16 17.36
C GLY A 62 -2.54 0.06 17.82
N VAL A 63 -3.01 -1.15 18.13
CA VAL A 63 -2.14 -2.26 18.57
C VAL A 63 -1.13 -2.62 17.46
N SER A 64 -1.49 -2.49 16.17
CA SER A 64 -0.53 -2.71 15.08
C SER A 64 0.66 -1.75 15.14
N GLU A 65 0.44 -0.48 15.47
CA GLU A 65 1.53 0.49 15.65
C GLU A 65 2.42 0.13 16.85
N GLU A 66 1.82 -0.32 17.97
CA GLU A 66 2.59 -0.74 19.15
C GLU A 66 3.48 -1.95 18.86
N VAL A 67 2.91 -2.99 18.22
CA VAL A 67 3.65 -4.20 17.81
C VAL A 67 4.77 -3.84 16.84
N THR A 68 4.46 -3.03 15.82
CA THR A 68 5.44 -2.59 14.82
C THR A 68 6.57 -1.80 15.49
N GLY A 69 6.24 -0.82 16.31
CA GLY A 69 7.24 0.00 16.98
C GLY A 69 8.17 -0.80 17.91
N ARG A 70 7.63 -1.76 18.69
CA ARG A 70 8.46 -2.64 19.54
C ARG A 70 9.37 -3.55 18.70
N ALA A 71 8.85 -4.16 17.65
CA ALA A 71 9.61 -5.04 16.77
C ALA A 71 10.75 -4.30 16.05
N LEU A 72 10.48 -3.12 15.48
CA LEU A 72 11.50 -2.34 14.79
C LEU A 72 12.62 -1.90 15.72
N ARG A 73 12.29 -1.45 16.95
CA ARG A 73 13.31 -1.12 17.95
C ARG A 73 14.15 -2.32 18.42
N ALA A 74 13.59 -3.54 18.35
CA ALA A 74 14.30 -4.75 18.74
C ALA A 74 15.25 -5.28 17.67
N TYR A 75 14.95 -5.07 16.38
CA TYR A 75 15.65 -5.74 15.29
C TYR A 75 16.34 -4.80 14.30
N ALA A 76 16.05 -3.50 14.32
CA ALA A 76 16.60 -2.56 13.35
C ALA A 76 17.17 -1.31 14.03
N ARG A 77 18.04 -0.62 13.31
CA ARG A 77 18.46 0.73 13.66
C ARG A 77 17.49 1.73 13.05
N SER A 78 17.07 2.71 13.85
CA SER A 78 16.07 3.70 13.43
C SER A 78 16.48 4.49 12.18
N GLU A 79 17.80 4.70 12.01
CA GLU A 79 18.36 5.47 10.91
C GLU A 79 18.31 4.71 9.57
N GLU A 80 18.14 3.40 9.62
CA GLU A 80 18.16 2.52 8.44
C GLU A 80 16.77 2.23 7.89
N ILE A 81 15.71 2.51 8.67
CA ILE A 81 14.33 2.14 8.33
C ILE A 81 13.49 3.37 7.98
N ILE A 82 12.44 3.12 7.20
CA ILE A 82 11.38 4.07 6.89
C ILE A 82 10.07 3.53 7.44
N LEU A 83 9.53 4.25 8.41
CA LEU A 83 8.30 3.90 9.11
C LEU A 83 7.14 4.76 8.63
N ALA A 84 6.13 4.11 8.06
CA ALA A 84 4.91 4.75 7.59
C ALA A 84 3.72 4.39 8.47
N THR A 85 2.86 5.38 8.75
CA THR A 85 1.54 5.16 9.34
C THR A 85 0.50 6.08 8.71
N LYS A 86 -0.78 5.93 9.12
CA LYS A 86 -1.91 6.60 8.44
C LYS A 86 -2.93 7.13 9.45
N VAL A 87 -3.71 8.12 9.01
CA VAL A 87 -4.81 8.74 9.75
C VAL A 87 -6.04 8.90 8.87
N ASN A 88 -7.21 8.78 9.41
CA ASN A 88 -8.52 9.16 8.89
C ASN A 88 -9.67 8.38 9.54
N PHE A 89 -9.57 7.05 9.64
CA PHE A 89 -10.67 6.22 10.13
C PHE A 89 -10.92 6.45 11.62
N PRO A 90 -12.19 6.31 12.07
CA PRO A 90 -12.51 6.48 13.49
C PRO A 90 -11.79 5.47 14.38
N MET A 91 -11.17 5.96 15.45
CA MET A 91 -10.52 5.16 16.49
C MET A 91 -11.49 4.79 17.61
N SER A 92 -12.62 5.46 17.69
CA SER A 92 -13.75 5.16 18.59
C SER A 92 -15.02 5.83 18.07
N SER A 93 -16.15 5.57 18.72
CA SER A 93 -17.48 6.14 18.37
C SER A 93 -17.69 7.60 18.81
N GLY A 94 -16.72 8.22 19.48
CA GLY A 94 -16.86 9.59 19.99
C GLY A 94 -16.74 10.67 18.90
N PRO A 95 -17.22 11.88 19.13
CA PRO A 95 -17.05 13.00 18.21
C PRO A 95 -15.57 13.36 18.06
N ASN A 96 -15.15 13.76 16.84
CA ASN A 96 -13.77 14.12 16.47
C ASN A 96 -12.75 12.97 16.59
N MET A 97 -13.19 11.73 16.64
CA MET A 97 -12.30 10.56 16.74
C MET A 97 -11.90 9.99 15.38
N GLY A 98 -12.20 10.69 14.30
CA GLY A 98 -11.86 10.34 12.92
C GLY A 98 -11.88 11.55 11.99
N GLY A 99 -11.67 11.29 10.69
CA GLY A 99 -11.64 12.31 9.65
C GLY A 99 -10.29 13.01 9.50
N LEU A 100 -10.25 14.09 8.71
CA LEU A 100 -9.04 14.82 8.40
C LEU A 100 -9.07 16.28 8.90
N SER A 101 -9.90 16.60 9.88
CA SER A 101 -9.85 17.90 10.53
C SER A 101 -8.47 18.14 11.16
N ARG A 102 -8.01 19.39 11.16
CA ARG A 102 -6.73 19.76 11.78
C ARG A 102 -6.61 19.27 13.22
N LYS A 103 -7.70 19.34 13.99
CA LYS A 103 -7.74 18.82 15.36
C LYS A 103 -7.41 17.32 15.39
N HIS A 104 -8.10 16.52 14.57
CA HIS A 104 -7.91 15.07 14.58
C HIS A 104 -6.55 14.66 14.03
N VAL A 105 -6.12 15.23 12.90
CA VAL A 105 -4.81 14.92 12.28
C VAL A 105 -3.65 15.12 13.26
N VAL A 106 -3.66 16.26 13.99
CA VAL A 106 -2.59 16.54 14.97
C VAL A 106 -2.65 15.59 16.15
N GLN A 107 -3.84 15.38 16.74
CA GLN A 107 -4.00 14.48 17.89
C GLN A 107 -3.69 13.01 17.53
N ALA A 108 -4.12 12.55 16.35
CA ALA A 108 -3.84 11.21 15.87
C ALA A 108 -2.34 10.98 15.64
N CYS A 109 -1.62 11.98 15.08
CA CYS A 109 -0.18 11.92 14.92
C CYS A 109 0.54 11.76 16.27
N GLU A 110 0.18 12.57 17.28
CA GLU A 110 0.76 12.45 18.63
C GLU A 110 0.52 11.07 19.24
N ALA A 111 -0.69 10.55 19.07
CA ALA A 111 -1.03 9.21 19.54
C ALA A 111 -0.24 8.12 18.81
N SER A 112 -0.06 8.25 17.49
CA SER A 112 0.75 7.33 16.67
C SER A 112 2.22 7.36 17.06
N LEU A 113 2.82 8.54 17.27
CA LEU A 113 4.19 8.69 17.77
C LEU A 113 4.38 7.94 19.09
N LYS A 114 3.42 8.08 20.01
CA LYS A 114 3.45 7.39 21.30
C LYS A 114 3.36 5.87 21.15
N ARG A 115 2.41 5.35 20.35
CA ARG A 115 2.24 3.90 20.14
C ARG A 115 3.43 3.28 19.43
N LEU A 116 3.96 3.94 18.41
CA LEU A 116 5.16 3.52 17.69
C LEU A 116 6.43 3.64 18.56
N GLY A 117 6.42 4.50 19.58
CA GLY A 117 7.57 4.76 20.45
C GLY A 117 8.70 5.47 19.73
N VAL A 118 8.39 6.40 18.84
CA VAL A 118 9.33 7.21 18.06
C VAL A 118 9.04 8.69 18.23
N SER A 119 10.05 9.52 18.03
CA SER A 119 9.91 10.99 18.06
C SER A 119 9.46 11.57 16.72
N THR A 120 9.65 10.83 15.62
CA THR A 120 9.34 11.28 14.27
C THR A 120 8.84 10.10 13.44
N ILE A 121 7.77 10.33 12.67
CA ILE A 121 7.26 9.39 11.66
C ILE A 121 7.88 9.76 10.32
N ASP A 122 8.43 8.79 9.60
CA ASP A 122 9.06 9.07 8.29
C ASP A 122 8.04 9.41 7.23
N LEU A 123 6.92 8.64 7.13
CA LEU A 123 5.86 8.87 6.16
C LEU A 123 4.49 8.83 6.85
N TYR A 124 3.84 10.00 6.97
CA TYR A 124 2.51 10.11 7.54
C TYR A 124 1.47 10.30 6.43
N GLN A 125 0.54 9.36 6.32
CA GLN A 125 -0.36 9.28 5.18
C GLN A 125 -1.81 9.60 5.58
N ILE A 126 -2.52 10.37 4.74
CA ILE A 126 -3.98 10.33 4.81
C ILE A 126 -4.45 8.97 4.27
N HIS A 127 -5.25 8.24 5.08
CA HIS A 127 -5.72 6.91 4.71
C HIS A 127 -6.79 6.93 3.62
N ARG A 128 -7.59 7.99 3.58
CA ARG A 128 -8.57 8.36 2.53
C ARG A 128 -8.71 9.87 2.50
N PHE A 129 -9.14 10.40 1.38
CA PHE A 129 -9.58 11.80 1.31
C PHE A 129 -10.90 11.96 2.06
N ASP A 130 -10.98 12.97 2.91
CA ASP A 130 -12.20 13.32 3.65
C ASP A 130 -12.99 14.38 2.85
N PRO A 131 -14.21 14.07 2.36
CA PRO A 131 -15.02 15.04 1.63
C PRO A 131 -15.62 16.12 2.52
N ALA A 132 -15.72 15.86 3.84
CA ALA A 132 -16.32 16.78 4.80
C ALA A 132 -15.36 17.89 5.26
N VAL A 133 -14.05 17.74 4.99
CA VAL A 133 -13.03 18.71 5.41
C VAL A 133 -12.44 19.42 4.19
N PRO A 134 -12.36 20.76 4.20
CA PRO A 134 -11.64 21.50 3.16
C PRO A 134 -10.22 21.01 3.02
N LEU A 135 -9.78 20.80 1.78
CA LEU A 135 -8.49 20.17 1.47
C LEU A 135 -7.29 20.96 2.02
N ASP A 136 -7.39 22.29 2.01
CA ASP A 136 -6.37 23.19 2.56
C ASP A 136 -6.25 23.10 4.09
N GLU A 137 -7.32 22.83 4.82
CA GLU A 137 -7.26 22.56 6.28
C GLU A 137 -6.49 21.28 6.58
N THR A 138 -6.72 20.22 5.78
CA THR A 138 -5.96 18.97 5.92
C THR A 138 -4.48 19.18 5.60
N LEU A 139 -4.18 19.87 4.48
CA LEU A 139 -2.80 20.14 4.06
C LEU A 139 -2.06 21.03 5.07
N LEU A 140 -2.73 22.04 5.62
CA LEU A 140 -2.17 22.90 6.68
C LEU A 140 -1.82 22.07 7.93
N ALA A 141 -2.69 21.15 8.32
CA ALA A 141 -2.43 20.28 9.48
C ALA A 141 -1.19 19.38 9.26
N LEU A 142 -1.07 18.81 8.08
CA LEU A 142 0.08 17.98 7.71
C LEU A 142 1.38 18.79 7.61
N ASP A 143 1.34 19.96 7.00
CA ASP A 143 2.48 20.89 6.91
C ASP A 143 2.97 21.32 8.30
N LEU A 144 2.04 21.62 9.22
CA LEU A 144 2.38 21.93 10.60
C LEU A 144 3.19 20.81 11.28
N LEU A 145 2.79 19.55 11.08
CA LEU A 145 3.49 18.40 11.64
C LEU A 145 4.89 18.22 11.03
N VAL A 146 5.04 18.50 9.74
CA VAL A 146 6.36 18.52 9.06
C VAL A 146 7.25 19.61 9.63
N ARG A 147 6.74 20.85 9.74
CA ARG A 147 7.49 21.99 10.31
C ARG A 147 7.89 21.77 11.78
N GLN A 148 7.08 21.03 12.54
CA GLN A 148 7.38 20.64 13.92
C GLN A 148 8.40 19.50 14.02
N GLY A 149 8.81 18.88 12.90
CA GLY A 149 9.73 17.74 12.87
C GLY A 149 9.11 16.41 13.36
N LYS A 150 7.78 16.38 13.57
CA LYS A 150 7.06 15.16 13.98
C LYS A 150 6.83 14.19 12.83
N VAL A 151 6.83 14.69 11.61
CA VAL A 151 6.68 13.98 10.36
C VAL A 151 7.76 14.43 9.39
N ARG A 152 8.41 13.51 8.68
CA ARG A 152 9.40 13.86 7.65
C ARG A 152 8.74 14.12 6.30
N PHE A 153 7.89 13.19 5.87
CA PHE A 153 7.18 13.25 4.59
C PHE A 153 5.71 12.93 4.78
N ILE A 154 4.88 13.53 3.96
CA ILE A 154 3.45 13.23 3.92
C ILE A 154 3.11 12.39 2.70
N GLY A 155 2.10 11.52 2.82
CA GLY A 155 1.57 10.67 1.76
C GLY A 155 0.06 10.69 1.70
N ALA A 156 -0.49 10.23 0.58
CA ALA A 156 -1.92 10.01 0.43
C ALA A 156 -2.21 8.54 0.10
N SER A 157 -3.43 8.08 0.39
CA SER A 157 -3.90 6.77 0.00
C SER A 157 -5.28 6.85 -0.60
N SER A 158 -5.42 6.22 -1.76
CA SER A 158 -6.68 6.01 -2.51
C SER A 158 -7.58 7.24 -2.62
N GLY A 159 -7.89 7.62 -3.83
CA GLY A 159 -8.79 8.73 -4.10
C GLY A 159 -8.74 9.13 -5.57
N PRO A 160 -9.65 10.00 -6.02
CA PRO A 160 -9.68 10.47 -7.40
C PRO A 160 -8.41 11.27 -7.76
N ALA A 161 -7.87 11.03 -8.96
CA ALA A 161 -6.66 11.71 -9.44
C ALA A 161 -6.81 13.23 -9.46
N PHE A 162 -7.99 13.77 -9.85
CA PHE A 162 -8.26 15.20 -9.83
C PHE A 162 -8.12 15.81 -8.42
N ARG A 163 -8.52 15.08 -7.38
CA ARG A 163 -8.45 15.56 -6.00
C ARG A 163 -7.00 15.56 -5.50
N PHE A 164 -6.23 14.56 -5.91
CA PHE A 164 -4.81 14.49 -5.62
C PHE A 164 -4.03 15.61 -6.34
N ALA A 165 -4.27 15.81 -7.64
CA ALA A 165 -3.68 16.92 -8.39
C ALA A 165 -4.01 18.28 -7.75
N LYS A 166 -5.27 18.48 -7.33
CA LYS A 166 -5.66 19.69 -6.61
C LYS A 166 -4.91 19.88 -5.30
N ALA A 167 -4.64 18.78 -4.56
CA ALA A 167 -3.86 18.84 -3.33
C ALA A 167 -2.42 19.26 -3.58
N LEU A 168 -1.78 18.73 -4.62
CA LEU A 168 -0.42 19.11 -5.03
C LEU A 168 -0.36 20.61 -5.42
N ALA A 169 -1.28 21.05 -6.27
CA ALA A 169 -1.36 22.45 -6.67
C ALA A 169 -1.61 23.41 -5.49
N LEU A 170 -2.45 23.00 -4.52
CA LEU A 170 -2.66 23.80 -3.29
C LEU A 170 -1.42 23.85 -2.42
N SER A 171 -0.68 22.75 -2.30
CA SER A 171 0.58 22.73 -1.55
C SER A 171 1.58 23.71 -2.17
N ASP A 172 1.73 23.70 -3.48
CA ASP A 172 2.62 24.63 -4.20
C ASP A 172 2.19 26.09 -4.01
N ALA A 173 0.92 26.38 -4.22
CA ALA A 173 0.39 27.74 -4.12
C ALA A 173 0.51 28.33 -2.71
N LYS A 174 0.44 27.50 -1.68
CA LYS A 174 0.48 27.92 -0.27
C LYS A 174 1.83 27.69 0.41
N GLY A 175 2.80 27.09 -0.28
CA GLY A 175 4.10 26.74 0.30
C GLY A 175 4.01 25.69 1.40
N PHE A 176 3.06 24.75 1.28
CA PHE A 176 2.89 23.64 2.19
C PHE A 176 3.75 22.43 1.74
N ALA A 177 3.99 21.50 2.65
CA ALA A 177 4.59 20.22 2.33
C ALA A 177 3.79 19.52 1.23
N ARG A 178 4.49 18.94 0.23
CA ARG A 178 3.86 18.16 -0.85
C ARG A 178 3.77 16.69 -0.45
N PHE A 179 2.76 16.01 -0.94
CA PHE A 179 2.72 14.55 -0.85
C PHE A 179 3.92 13.93 -1.59
N ALA A 180 4.62 13.04 -0.91
CA ALA A 180 5.77 12.29 -1.45
C ALA A 180 5.37 10.93 -2.03
N SER A 181 4.21 10.40 -1.62
CA SER A 181 3.73 9.10 -2.05
C SER A 181 2.22 9.05 -2.23
N MET A 182 1.79 8.12 -3.10
CA MET A 182 0.41 7.71 -3.25
C MET A 182 0.30 6.19 -3.06
N GLN A 183 -0.49 5.76 -2.07
CA GLN A 183 -0.74 4.37 -1.78
C GLN A 183 -2.06 3.92 -2.42
N ASN A 184 -1.99 3.26 -3.57
CA ASN A 184 -3.12 2.90 -4.42
C ASN A 184 -3.55 1.45 -4.28
N HIS A 185 -4.82 1.16 -4.58
CA HIS A 185 -5.27 -0.18 -4.94
C HIS A 185 -4.75 -0.49 -6.37
N TYR A 186 -3.73 -1.33 -6.49
CA TYR A 186 -3.18 -1.63 -7.81
C TYR A 186 -2.59 -3.05 -7.86
N ASN A 187 -3.09 -3.85 -8.79
CA ASN A 187 -2.65 -5.22 -9.08
C ASN A 187 -3.22 -5.66 -10.43
N LEU A 188 -2.91 -6.89 -10.89
CA LEU A 188 -3.36 -7.40 -12.18
C LEU A 188 -4.89 -7.48 -12.34
N LEU A 189 -5.67 -7.62 -11.24
CA LEU A 189 -7.13 -7.61 -11.28
C LEU A 189 -7.72 -6.19 -11.23
N TYR A 190 -6.96 -5.19 -10.79
CA TYR A 190 -7.42 -3.81 -10.67
C TYR A 190 -6.36 -2.86 -11.21
N ARG A 191 -6.56 -2.40 -12.45
CA ARG A 191 -5.63 -1.56 -13.20
C ARG A 191 -6.17 -0.15 -13.49
N GLU A 192 -7.26 0.25 -12.86
CA GLU A 192 -7.90 1.56 -13.08
C GLU A 192 -6.95 2.75 -12.83
N GLU A 193 -5.99 2.57 -11.91
CA GLU A 193 -4.99 3.60 -11.58
C GLU A 193 -4.07 3.96 -12.77
N GLU A 194 -3.95 3.09 -13.77
CA GLU A 194 -3.16 3.33 -14.99
C GLU A 194 -3.76 4.44 -15.86
N ARG A 195 -5.06 4.74 -15.70
CA ARG A 195 -5.76 5.74 -16.51
C ARG A 195 -5.27 7.16 -16.20
N GLU A 196 -5.22 7.54 -14.93
CA GLU A 196 -4.92 8.91 -14.51
C GLU A 196 -3.90 8.99 -13.38
N MET A 197 -4.07 8.20 -12.30
CA MET A 197 -3.28 8.37 -11.10
C MET A 197 -1.81 8.01 -11.30
N LEU A 198 -1.50 6.90 -11.97
CA LEU A 198 -0.09 6.51 -12.21
C LEU A 198 0.62 7.50 -13.14
N PRO A 199 0.03 7.96 -14.27
CA PRO A 199 0.61 9.05 -15.06
C PRO A 199 0.85 10.31 -14.26
N LEU A 200 -0.12 10.75 -13.46
CA LEU A 200 0.02 11.91 -12.58
C LEU A 200 1.16 11.73 -11.57
N CYS A 201 1.25 10.57 -10.93
CA CYS A 201 2.34 10.28 -9.99
C CYS A 201 3.70 10.30 -10.67
N ALA A 202 3.80 9.78 -11.89
CA ALA A 202 5.05 9.76 -12.66
C ALA A 202 5.48 11.19 -13.04
N GLU A 203 4.57 12.02 -13.52
CA GLU A 203 4.83 13.43 -13.89
C GLU A 203 5.27 14.25 -12.68
N GLU A 204 4.58 14.08 -11.55
CA GLU A 204 4.83 14.83 -10.31
C GLU A 204 5.97 14.24 -9.46
N GLY A 205 6.55 13.11 -9.87
CA GLY A 205 7.64 12.43 -9.15
C GLY A 205 7.21 11.88 -7.79
N ILE A 206 5.97 11.40 -7.70
CA ILE A 206 5.36 10.81 -6.50
C ILE A 206 5.62 9.30 -6.46
N GLY A 207 6.06 8.77 -5.32
CA GLY A 207 6.26 7.34 -5.14
C GLY A 207 4.93 6.57 -5.05
N VAL A 208 4.75 5.52 -5.84
CA VAL A 208 3.53 4.70 -5.82
C VAL A 208 3.73 3.45 -4.96
N LEU A 209 2.83 3.24 -4.01
CA LEU A 209 2.88 2.15 -3.03
C LEU A 209 1.63 1.28 -3.15
N PRO A 210 1.59 0.26 -4.05
CA PRO A 210 0.41 -0.56 -4.24
C PRO A 210 0.01 -1.34 -2.98
N TRP A 211 -1.25 -1.17 -2.52
CA TRP A 211 -1.83 -2.06 -1.51
C TRP A 211 -2.64 -3.17 -2.18
N SER A 212 -2.81 -4.29 -1.47
CA SER A 212 -3.38 -5.55 -2.00
C SER A 212 -2.70 -6.04 -3.29
N PRO A 213 -1.37 -6.09 -3.35
CA PRO A 213 -0.63 -6.45 -4.56
C PRO A 213 -0.96 -7.85 -5.09
N LEU A 214 -1.43 -8.73 -4.21
CA LEU A 214 -1.85 -10.11 -4.53
C LEU A 214 -3.38 -10.28 -4.52
N ALA A 215 -4.14 -9.19 -4.67
CA ALA A 215 -5.60 -9.23 -4.68
C ALA A 215 -6.18 -10.09 -3.55
N ARG A 216 -5.71 -9.85 -2.31
CA ARG A 216 -6.12 -10.60 -1.10
C ARG A 216 -5.94 -12.13 -1.20
N GLY A 217 -4.95 -12.55 -1.98
CA GLY A 217 -4.59 -13.95 -2.18
C GLY A 217 -5.13 -14.60 -3.46
N LEU A 218 -5.99 -13.93 -4.24
CA LEU A 218 -6.46 -14.46 -5.52
C LEU A 218 -5.31 -14.68 -6.51
N LEU A 219 -4.37 -13.74 -6.59
CA LEU A 219 -3.20 -13.85 -7.43
C LEU A 219 -2.10 -14.77 -6.85
N ALA A 220 -2.31 -15.35 -5.65
CA ALA A 220 -1.42 -16.36 -5.08
C ALA A 220 -1.68 -17.77 -5.62
N GLY A 221 -2.71 -17.96 -6.44
CA GLY A 221 -2.99 -19.23 -7.11
C GLY A 221 -3.74 -20.27 -6.28
N THR A 222 -4.21 -19.91 -5.08
CA THR A 222 -4.93 -20.85 -4.19
C THR A 222 -6.42 -20.99 -4.52
N ARG A 223 -7.00 -20.03 -5.23
CA ARG A 223 -8.40 -20.00 -5.67
C ARG A 223 -8.48 -19.57 -7.14
N ALA A 224 -9.48 -20.05 -7.88
CA ALA A 224 -9.72 -19.64 -9.26
C ALA A 224 -10.56 -18.34 -9.32
N SER A 225 -11.40 -18.10 -8.31
CA SER A 225 -12.25 -16.91 -8.23
C SER A 225 -12.45 -16.46 -6.77
N ALA A 226 -13.02 -15.27 -6.59
CA ALA A 226 -13.42 -14.78 -5.25
C ALA A 226 -14.54 -15.61 -4.62
N LYS A 227 -15.32 -16.32 -5.44
CA LYS A 227 -16.46 -17.19 -5.02
C LYS A 227 -16.03 -18.56 -4.52
N ASP A 228 -14.80 -18.97 -4.84
CA ASP A 228 -14.30 -20.28 -4.40
C ASP A 228 -14.15 -20.34 -2.88
N ALA A 229 -14.29 -21.56 -2.33
CA ALA A 229 -14.06 -21.81 -0.92
C ALA A 229 -12.66 -21.34 -0.51
N ALA A 230 -12.61 -20.57 0.55
CA ALA A 230 -11.35 -20.03 1.03
C ALA A 230 -10.52 -21.09 1.75
N THR A 231 -9.24 -21.19 1.38
CA THR A 231 -8.27 -22.11 1.98
C THR A 231 -7.49 -21.46 3.15
N THR A 232 -7.73 -20.19 3.41
CA THR A 232 -7.05 -19.42 4.48
C THR A 232 -8.08 -18.76 5.38
N THR A 233 -7.73 -18.56 6.66
CA THR A 233 -8.57 -17.83 7.64
C THR A 233 -8.96 -16.46 7.11
N ARG A 234 -8.03 -15.71 6.52
CA ARG A 234 -8.33 -14.41 5.93
C ARG A 234 -9.34 -14.52 4.78
N GLY A 235 -9.16 -15.48 3.89
CA GLY A 235 -10.07 -15.68 2.77
C GLY A 235 -11.49 -16.01 3.23
N ALA A 236 -11.65 -16.74 4.34
CA ALA A 236 -12.95 -17.13 4.91
C ALA A 236 -13.65 -16.01 5.68
N THR A 237 -12.88 -15.04 6.21
CA THR A 237 -13.42 -14.01 7.13
C THR A 237 -13.28 -12.58 6.62
N ASP A 238 -12.72 -12.37 5.43
CA ASP A 238 -12.54 -11.05 4.82
C ASP A 238 -13.60 -10.77 3.74
N ASP A 239 -14.76 -10.28 4.16
CA ASP A 239 -15.90 -9.94 3.28
C ASP A 239 -15.57 -8.86 2.23
N TYR A 240 -14.43 -8.19 2.38
CA TYR A 240 -14.02 -7.12 1.49
C TYR A 240 -13.49 -7.67 0.14
N THR A 241 -13.09 -8.95 0.08
CA THR A 241 -12.58 -9.58 -1.14
C THR A 241 -13.64 -9.59 -2.25
N GLY A 242 -14.86 -10.06 -1.95
CA GLY A 242 -15.96 -10.12 -2.91
C GLY A 242 -16.49 -8.74 -3.34
N LYS A 243 -16.18 -7.67 -2.58
CA LYS A 243 -16.53 -6.29 -2.96
C LYS A 243 -15.54 -5.67 -3.94
N LEU A 244 -14.31 -6.18 -3.97
CA LEU A 244 -13.24 -5.65 -4.80
C LEU A 244 -13.02 -6.45 -6.08
N TYR A 245 -13.31 -7.75 -6.04
CA TYR A 245 -12.96 -8.69 -7.10
C TYR A 245 -14.16 -9.59 -7.42
N ASP A 246 -14.96 -9.19 -8.37
CA ASP A 246 -16.12 -9.94 -8.90
C ASP A 246 -16.34 -9.62 -10.41
N ALA A 247 -15.25 -9.16 -11.08
CA ALA A 247 -15.31 -8.90 -12.50
C ALA A 247 -15.27 -10.24 -13.29
N PRO A 248 -16.03 -10.36 -14.40
CA PRO A 248 -16.00 -11.57 -15.23
C PRO A 248 -14.60 -11.96 -15.73
N SER A 249 -13.72 -10.97 -15.94
CA SER A 249 -12.33 -11.15 -16.38
C SER A 249 -11.37 -11.65 -15.29
N ASP A 250 -11.76 -11.63 -14.03
CA ASP A 250 -10.84 -11.96 -12.92
C ASP A 250 -10.33 -13.40 -13.02
N GLU A 251 -11.18 -14.34 -13.39
CA GLU A 251 -10.79 -15.75 -13.54
C GLU A 251 -9.77 -15.95 -14.67
N ASP A 252 -9.91 -15.24 -15.78
CA ASP A 252 -8.98 -15.30 -16.91
C ASP A 252 -7.61 -14.70 -16.54
N VAL A 253 -7.59 -13.61 -15.78
CA VAL A 253 -6.35 -13.01 -15.26
C VAL A 253 -5.64 -13.98 -14.30
N ILE A 254 -6.39 -14.60 -13.37
CA ILE A 254 -5.84 -15.60 -12.44
C ILE A 254 -5.27 -16.80 -13.22
N ALA A 255 -5.97 -17.26 -14.26
CA ALA A 255 -5.51 -18.36 -15.12
C ALA A 255 -4.21 -17.97 -15.87
N ALA A 256 -4.13 -16.74 -16.40
CA ALA A 256 -2.92 -16.23 -17.05
C ALA A 256 -1.72 -16.19 -16.10
N VAL A 257 -1.91 -15.71 -14.86
CA VAL A 257 -0.85 -15.70 -13.83
C VAL A 257 -0.37 -17.13 -13.53
N ARG A 258 -1.29 -18.08 -13.37
CA ARG A 258 -0.94 -19.49 -13.15
C ARG A 258 -0.14 -20.08 -14.32
N LYS A 259 -0.56 -19.81 -15.54
CA LYS A 259 0.11 -20.30 -16.76
C LYS A 259 1.55 -19.79 -16.86
N VAL A 260 1.78 -18.48 -16.65
CA VAL A 260 3.13 -17.90 -16.66
C VAL A 260 3.96 -18.49 -15.51
N ALA A 261 3.40 -18.61 -14.32
CA ALA A 261 4.07 -19.20 -13.15
C ALA A 261 4.50 -20.64 -13.41
N GLN A 262 3.61 -21.46 -13.99
CA GLN A 262 3.92 -22.84 -14.37
C GLN A 262 5.05 -22.93 -15.39
N GLY A 263 5.02 -22.08 -16.43
CA GLY A 263 6.08 -22.03 -17.45
C GLY A 263 7.45 -21.67 -16.89
N ARG A 264 7.46 -20.89 -15.78
CA ARG A 264 8.68 -20.46 -15.08
C ARG A 264 9.10 -21.36 -13.91
N GLY A 265 8.26 -22.29 -13.49
CA GLY A 265 8.51 -23.11 -12.31
C GLY A 265 8.59 -22.28 -11.01
N CYS A 266 7.84 -21.18 -10.91
CA CYS A 266 7.81 -20.32 -9.72
C CYS A 266 6.38 -20.10 -9.19
N PRO A 267 6.21 -19.64 -7.94
CA PRO A 267 4.88 -19.38 -7.39
C PRO A 267 4.12 -18.28 -8.15
N PRO A 268 2.78 -18.41 -8.34
CA PRO A 268 1.95 -17.36 -8.95
C PRO A 268 2.08 -16.00 -8.30
N ALA A 269 2.18 -15.96 -6.96
CA ALA A 269 2.40 -14.73 -6.21
C ALA A 269 3.71 -14.01 -6.61
N ALA A 270 4.77 -14.74 -6.93
CA ALA A 270 6.03 -14.16 -7.38
C ALA A 270 5.88 -13.50 -8.76
N VAL A 271 5.12 -14.11 -9.67
CA VAL A 271 4.81 -13.54 -10.99
C VAL A 271 3.98 -12.25 -10.85
N ALA A 272 2.92 -12.27 -10.03
CA ALA A 272 2.07 -11.11 -9.82
C ALA A 272 2.83 -9.92 -9.18
N LEU A 273 3.71 -10.19 -8.23
CA LEU A 273 4.58 -9.16 -7.63
C LEU A 273 5.65 -8.67 -8.62
N ALA A 274 6.26 -9.57 -9.40
CA ALA A 274 7.23 -9.20 -10.43
C ALA A 274 6.60 -8.29 -11.51
N TRP A 275 5.34 -8.53 -11.86
CA TRP A 275 4.60 -7.65 -12.75
C TRP A 275 4.47 -6.24 -12.17
N LEU A 276 4.05 -6.10 -10.88
CA LEU A 276 4.01 -4.79 -10.22
C LEU A 276 5.40 -4.12 -10.18
N LEU A 277 6.43 -4.88 -9.83
CA LEU A 277 7.81 -4.40 -9.75
C LEU A 277 8.37 -3.97 -11.12
N SER A 278 7.81 -4.47 -12.22
CA SER A 278 8.17 -4.06 -13.58
C SER A 278 7.54 -2.71 -14.00
N ARG A 279 6.54 -2.20 -13.26
CA ARG A 279 5.90 -0.92 -13.57
C ARG A 279 6.79 0.25 -13.16
N PRO A 280 7.12 1.18 -14.07
CA PRO A 280 8.05 2.29 -13.77
C PRO A 280 7.59 3.19 -12.62
N ALA A 281 6.28 3.43 -12.48
CA ALA A 281 5.72 4.28 -11.43
C ALA A 281 5.74 3.62 -10.04
N VAL A 282 5.85 2.28 -9.97
CA VAL A 282 5.78 1.55 -8.70
C VAL A 282 7.09 1.64 -7.93
N THR A 283 7.03 2.22 -6.75
CA THR A 283 8.16 2.30 -5.81
C THR A 283 8.32 0.98 -5.04
N ALA A 284 7.28 0.58 -4.30
CA ALA A 284 7.29 -0.64 -3.49
C ALA A 284 5.87 -1.15 -3.25
N PRO A 285 5.48 -2.34 -3.72
CA PRO A 285 4.23 -2.96 -3.30
C PRO A 285 4.28 -3.32 -1.81
N ILE A 286 3.13 -3.12 -1.13
CA ILE A 286 2.97 -3.41 0.29
C ILE A 286 2.53 -4.86 0.44
N VAL A 287 3.42 -5.70 0.93
CA VAL A 287 3.18 -7.13 1.13
C VAL A 287 2.85 -7.45 2.58
N GLY A 288 1.69 -8.04 2.82
CA GLY A 288 1.30 -8.58 4.12
C GLY A 288 1.50 -10.10 4.13
N ALA A 289 2.01 -10.63 5.23
CA ALA A 289 2.24 -12.06 5.38
C ALA A 289 1.73 -12.56 6.75
N THR A 290 1.06 -13.73 6.76
CA THR A 290 0.64 -14.45 7.96
C THR A 290 1.29 -15.84 8.06
N LYS A 291 2.09 -16.20 7.06
CA LYS A 291 3.00 -17.36 7.03
C LYS A 291 4.34 -16.89 6.48
N LEU A 292 5.45 -17.39 7.01
CA LEU A 292 6.79 -17.01 6.54
C LEU A 292 7.01 -17.34 5.06
N GLU A 293 6.44 -18.44 4.56
CA GLU A 293 6.45 -18.80 3.14
C GLU A 293 5.91 -17.68 2.23
N HIS A 294 4.91 -16.91 2.71
CA HIS A 294 4.38 -15.78 1.93
C HIS A 294 5.41 -14.64 1.80
N LEU A 295 6.18 -14.41 2.87
CA LEU A 295 7.26 -13.42 2.84
C LEU A 295 8.41 -13.90 1.95
N GLU A 296 8.81 -15.16 2.05
CA GLU A 296 9.84 -15.73 1.17
C GLU A 296 9.43 -15.70 -0.30
N THR A 297 8.17 -16.02 -0.61
CA THR A 297 7.64 -15.91 -1.96
C THR A 297 7.66 -14.44 -2.46
N ALA A 298 7.33 -13.48 -1.60
CA ALA A 298 7.41 -12.06 -1.97
C ALA A 298 8.86 -11.63 -2.23
N LEU A 299 9.81 -12.09 -1.42
CA LEU A 299 11.24 -11.83 -1.63
C LEU A 299 11.76 -12.42 -2.95
N SER A 300 11.33 -13.64 -3.30
CA SER A 300 11.73 -14.28 -4.55
C SER A 300 11.26 -13.53 -5.80
N ALA A 301 10.19 -12.74 -5.71
CA ALA A 301 9.69 -11.92 -6.82
C ALA A 301 10.72 -10.88 -7.30
N LEU A 302 11.64 -10.46 -6.44
CA LEU A 302 12.70 -9.51 -6.79
C LEU A 302 13.68 -10.07 -7.84
N ASP A 303 13.77 -11.39 -7.98
CA ASP A 303 14.67 -12.06 -8.92
C ASP A 303 13.95 -12.50 -10.19
N VAL A 304 12.63 -12.34 -10.26
CA VAL A 304 11.81 -12.64 -11.45
C VAL A 304 11.78 -11.44 -12.38
N THR A 305 12.35 -11.59 -13.57
CA THR A 305 12.23 -10.61 -14.65
C THR A 305 11.31 -11.16 -15.73
N LEU A 306 10.15 -10.54 -15.92
CA LEU A 306 9.17 -10.93 -16.92
C LEU A 306 9.59 -10.44 -18.31
N THR A 307 9.37 -11.25 -19.33
CA THR A 307 9.53 -10.84 -20.73
C THR A 307 8.35 -9.98 -21.19
N ALA A 308 8.50 -9.28 -22.32
CA ALA A 308 7.42 -8.50 -22.92
C ALA A 308 6.20 -9.39 -23.27
N ASP A 309 6.44 -10.60 -23.79
CA ASP A 309 5.38 -11.55 -24.14
C ASP A 309 4.61 -12.02 -22.89
N GLU A 310 5.31 -12.29 -21.79
CA GLU A 310 4.68 -12.67 -20.53
C GLU A 310 3.86 -11.53 -19.93
N ILE A 311 4.39 -10.31 -19.96
CA ILE A 311 3.65 -9.10 -19.54
C ILE A 311 2.39 -8.96 -20.40
N GLY A 312 2.50 -9.08 -21.73
CA GLY A 312 1.36 -9.04 -22.63
C GLY A 312 0.34 -10.13 -22.33
N ALA A 313 0.79 -11.36 -22.06
CA ALA A 313 -0.10 -12.47 -21.71
C ALA A 313 -0.82 -12.27 -20.36
N LEU A 314 -0.16 -11.64 -19.38
CA LEU A 314 -0.77 -11.31 -18.09
C LEU A 314 -1.79 -10.18 -18.19
N GLU A 315 -1.56 -9.22 -19.08
CA GLU A 315 -2.39 -8.03 -19.24
C GLU A 315 -3.55 -8.23 -20.20
N ALA A 316 -3.43 -9.14 -21.17
CA ALA A 316 -4.45 -9.36 -22.21
C ALA A 316 -5.87 -9.65 -21.67
N PRO A 317 -6.07 -10.49 -20.63
CA PRO A 317 -7.39 -10.74 -20.07
C PRO A 317 -7.84 -9.63 -19.11
N SER A 318 -6.93 -8.79 -18.62
CA SER A 318 -7.26 -7.68 -17.74
C SER A 318 -7.89 -6.56 -18.55
N VAL A 319 -9.13 -6.19 -18.22
CA VAL A 319 -9.79 -5.04 -18.84
C VAL A 319 -9.08 -3.78 -18.34
N SER A 320 -8.06 -3.33 -19.09
CA SER A 320 -7.53 -1.98 -18.92
C SER A 320 -8.47 -1.02 -19.61
N TYR A 321 -9.02 -0.07 -18.88
CA TYR A 321 -9.79 1.04 -19.46
C TYR A 321 -8.95 1.97 -20.34
N THR A 322 -7.66 1.69 -20.50
CA THR A 322 -6.76 2.43 -21.37
C THR A 322 -7.16 2.36 -22.86
N HIS A 323 -8.04 1.44 -23.24
CA HIS A 323 -8.57 1.35 -24.61
C HIS A 323 -9.81 2.18 -24.89
N LEU A 324 -10.32 2.93 -23.93
CA LEU A 324 -11.18 4.05 -24.25
C LEU A 324 -10.31 5.21 -24.78
N THR A 325 -9.68 5.01 -25.93
CA THR A 325 -9.47 6.13 -26.82
C THR A 325 -10.87 6.68 -27.04
N LEU A 326 -11.18 7.86 -26.50
CA LEU A 326 -12.29 8.65 -26.95
C LEU A 326 -12.23 8.60 -28.48
N PRO A 327 -13.33 8.24 -29.18
CA PRO A 327 -13.33 8.37 -30.62
C PRO A 327 -12.86 9.79 -30.87
N THR A 328 -11.67 9.93 -31.46
CA THR A 328 -11.24 11.21 -31.99
C THR A 328 -12.33 11.53 -32.98
N ASN A 329 -13.24 12.44 -32.62
CA ASN A 329 -14.17 13.03 -33.55
C ASN A 329 -13.35 13.66 -34.68
N ARG A 330 -12.97 12.84 -35.64
CA ARG A 330 -12.68 13.28 -36.97
C ARG A 330 -14.02 13.33 -37.67
N GLU A 331 -14.81 14.33 -37.35
CA GLU A 331 -15.90 14.82 -38.18
C GLU A 331 -16.60 15.93 -37.42
N VAL A 332 -16.05 17.13 -37.51
CA VAL A 332 -16.79 18.38 -37.68
C VAL A 332 -16.03 19.18 -38.70
#